data_2351f561e756775febe5d9b5bde6d430
#
_entry.id   2351f561e756775febe5d9b5bde6d430
#
_cell.length_a   1.000
_cell.length_b   1.000
_cell.length_c   1.000
_cell.angle_alpha   90.00
_cell.angle_beta   90.00
_cell.angle_gamma   90.00
#
_symmetry.space_group_name_H-M   'P 1'
#
loop_
_entity.id
_entity.type
_entity.pdbx_description
1 polymer ?
#
loop_
_entity_poly.entity_id
_entity_poly.type
_entity_poly.pdbx_seq_one_letter_code
_entity_poly.pdbx_strand_id
1 'polypeptide(L)'
;MIDLVTLLFFYLFLTFSIIGYGKLVFIFSKENFDVGFEGLAGILILIILSYLTNFFTTHNYFHNSFIILFGFVFFLFSLKTDYKKSLNDLKLTLLIFGILFIGLLMYKNHDDFFTYHFPYSLSLVNFEKIIGIGHITSGFTTPSSIFYLNSLFYLPFIEYYLMNSGAVFIMGFSNLIFIKFIKDNINKNKFLLFLSLLSFIFTNTVFSRIAEHGTDRSALILILVITLIFLESINFSKILKNDRRLVKSYEKIILLTTLIISLKSFYLIYLILIFLWLFHFRYQILHGKFLYKIINNRFFYISFIGVFLSILTVFLNTGCLVYPASFTCFENFQWSIDIETVKSFKSWFEQWAKAGAAPNFRVENVELYLSNLNWITGWVERYFFTKMSDFLLVIIFISCICAFVFSFKKKKIHSKKINF
;
A
#
# COMPACT_ATOMS: atom_id res chain seq x y z
N MET A 1 3.87 -5.77 -31.53
CA MET A 1 2.71 -5.28 -30.74
C MET A 1 2.21 -6.46 -29.90
N ILE A 2 2.18 -6.31 -28.59
CA ILE A 2 1.70 -7.38 -27.70
C ILE A 2 0.20 -7.49 -27.87
N ASP A 3 -0.32 -8.72 -27.98
CA ASP A 3 -1.76 -8.91 -28.02
C ASP A 3 -2.37 -8.80 -26.61
N LEU A 4 -3.63 -8.40 -26.56
CA LEU A 4 -4.37 -8.16 -25.32
C LEU A 4 -4.52 -9.45 -24.48
N VAL A 5 -4.59 -10.60 -25.13
CA VAL A 5 -4.78 -11.90 -24.46
C VAL A 5 -3.49 -12.27 -23.73
N THR A 6 -2.35 -12.10 -24.35
CA THR A 6 -1.03 -12.32 -23.73
C THR A 6 -0.84 -11.39 -22.53
N LEU A 7 -1.19 -10.11 -22.66
CA LEU A 7 -1.09 -9.15 -21.55
C LEU A 7 -1.99 -9.54 -20.36
N LEU A 8 -3.25 -9.91 -20.63
CA LEU A 8 -4.19 -10.39 -19.61
C LEU A 8 -3.70 -11.67 -18.93
N PHE A 9 -3.16 -12.61 -19.70
CA PHE A 9 -2.60 -13.85 -19.17
C PHE A 9 -1.50 -13.57 -18.16
N PHE A 10 -0.50 -12.76 -18.52
CA PHE A 10 0.60 -12.42 -17.62
C PHE A 10 0.14 -11.60 -16.41
N TYR A 11 -0.82 -10.70 -16.58
CA TYR A 11 -1.42 -9.95 -15.48
C TYR A 11 -2.09 -10.88 -14.44
N LEU A 12 -2.86 -11.86 -14.90
CA LEU A 12 -3.46 -12.87 -14.02
C LEU A 12 -2.41 -13.82 -13.43
N PHE A 13 -1.40 -14.18 -14.20
CA PHE A 13 -0.27 -14.98 -13.73
C PHE A 13 0.46 -14.29 -12.58
N LEU A 14 0.73 -13.00 -12.69
CA LEU A 14 1.28 -12.16 -11.62
C LEU A 14 0.34 -12.13 -10.39
N THR A 15 -0.96 -11.95 -10.61
CA THR A 15 -1.96 -11.95 -9.53
C THR A 15 -1.87 -13.24 -8.70
N PHE A 16 -1.84 -14.39 -9.34
CA PHE A 16 -1.79 -15.68 -8.65
C PHE A 16 -0.42 -15.95 -8.04
N SER A 17 0.66 -15.53 -8.67
CA SER A 17 2.00 -15.60 -8.09
C SER A 17 2.09 -14.80 -6.79
N ILE A 18 1.57 -13.58 -6.77
CA ILE A 18 1.51 -12.72 -5.57
C ILE A 18 0.74 -13.43 -4.45
N ILE A 19 -0.43 -13.99 -4.74
CA ILE A 19 -1.22 -14.77 -3.75
C ILE A 19 -0.40 -15.97 -3.24
N GLY A 20 0.34 -16.65 -4.11
CA GLY A 20 1.19 -17.78 -3.75
C GLY A 20 2.25 -17.42 -2.71
N TYR A 21 2.94 -16.28 -2.89
CA TYR A 21 3.89 -15.78 -1.90
C TYR A 21 3.23 -15.44 -0.56
N GLY A 22 2.05 -14.84 -0.57
CA GLY A 22 1.29 -14.60 0.65
C GLY A 22 0.93 -15.89 1.36
N LYS A 23 0.45 -16.88 0.64
CA LYS A 23 0.14 -18.20 1.19
C LYS A 23 1.37 -18.90 1.78
N LEU A 24 2.54 -18.77 1.15
CA LEU A 24 3.80 -19.29 1.69
C LEU A 24 4.08 -18.72 3.09
N VAL A 25 3.86 -17.43 3.30
CA VAL A 25 4.04 -16.78 4.62
C VAL A 25 3.07 -17.36 5.65
N PHE A 26 1.85 -17.68 5.24
CA PHE A 26 0.79 -18.14 6.12
C PHE A 26 0.74 -19.69 6.28
N ILE A 27 1.42 -20.49 5.45
CA ILE A 27 1.49 -21.96 5.59
C ILE A 27 1.88 -22.37 7.01
N PHE A 28 2.79 -21.63 7.61
CA PHE A 28 3.26 -21.91 8.95
C PHE A 28 2.41 -21.23 10.05
N SER A 29 1.43 -20.40 9.71
CA SER A 29 0.44 -19.92 10.66
C SER A 29 -0.68 -20.95 10.69
N LYS A 30 -1.08 -21.39 11.89
CA LYS A 30 -2.22 -22.33 12.05
C LYS A 30 -3.57 -21.66 11.74
N GLU A 31 -3.58 -20.50 11.10
CA GLU A 31 -4.76 -19.69 10.87
C GLU A 31 -4.92 -19.36 9.38
N ASN A 32 -6.15 -19.48 8.87
CA ASN A 32 -6.50 -19.09 7.52
C ASN A 32 -6.69 -17.56 7.46
N PHE A 33 -5.95 -16.92 6.57
CA PHE A 33 -6.16 -15.53 6.19
C PHE A 33 -7.09 -15.46 4.96
N ASP A 34 -7.58 -14.28 4.65
CA ASP A 34 -8.34 -14.06 3.42
C ASP A 34 -7.39 -13.70 2.26
N VAL A 35 -7.84 -13.96 1.04
CA VAL A 35 -7.03 -13.77 -0.18
C VAL A 35 -6.54 -12.33 -0.34
N GLY A 36 -7.30 -11.34 0.13
CA GLY A 36 -6.85 -9.94 0.10
C GLY A 36 -5.60 -9.71 0.95
N PHE A 37 -5.57 -10.27 2.18
CA PHE A 37 -4.39 -10.21 3.04
C PHE A 37 -3.24 -11.07 2.53
N GLU A 38 -3.54 -12.26 2.00
CA GLU A 38 -2.54 -13.10 1.35
C GLU A 38 -1.87 -12.32 0.20
N GLY A 39 -2.67 -11.62 -0.61
CA GLY A 39 -2.14 -10.79 -1.69
C GLY A 39 -1.24 -9.65 -1.20
N LEU A 40 -1.67 -8.86 -0.20
CA LEU A 40 -0.86 -7.77 0.33
C LEU A 40 0.42 -8.27 1.04
N ALA A 41 0.35 -9.42 1.72
CA ALA A 41 1.53 -10.06 2.28
C ALA A 41 2.49 -10.54 1.17
N GLY A 42 1.94 -11.11 0.09
CA GLY A 42 2.72 -11.53 -1.07
C GLY A 42 3.44 -10.37 -1.74
N ILE A 43 2.80 -9.21 -1.86
CA ILE A 43 3.44 -7.97 -2.34
C ILE A 43 4.62 -7.59 -1.46
N LEU A 44 4.46 -7.59 -0.13
CA LEU A 44 5.56 -7.26 0.78
C LEU A 44 6.74 -8.25 0.64
N ILE A 45 6.45 -9.55 0.53
CA ILE A 45 7.51 -10.55 0.32
C ILE A 45 8.24 -10.35 -1.00
N LEU A 46 7.51 -10.08 -2.10
CA LEU A 46 8.13 -9.80 -3.39
C LEU A 46 9.00 -8.53 -3.34
N ILE A 47 8.57 -7.49 -2.64
CA ILE A 47 9.37 -6.28 -2.40
C ILE A 47 10.66 -6.62 -1.62
N ILE A 48 10.56 -7.39 -0.54
CA ILE A 48 11.73 -7.82 0.24
C ILE A 48 12.69 -8.65 -0.61
N LEU A 49 12.17 -9.61 -1.38
CA LEU A 49 12.98 -10.40 -2.31
C LEU A 49 13.65 -9.52 -3.36
N SER A 50 12.90 -8.58 -3.94
CA SER A 50 13.44 -7.63 -4.91
C SER A 50 14.57 -6.78 -4.33
N TYR A 51 14.41 -6.25 -3.12
CA TYR A 51 15.49 -5.53 -2.43
C TYR A 51 16.73 -6.41 -2.25
N LEU A 52 16.55 -7.63 -1.76
CA LEU A 52 17.67 -8.54 -1.45
C LEU A 52 18.37 -9.02 -2.73
N THR A 53 17.61 -9.44 -3.72
CA THR A 53 18.19 -10.01 -4.94
C THR A 53 18.90 -8.97 -5.80
N ASN A 54 18.44 -7.69 -5.79
CA ASN A 54 19.12 -6.64 -6.55
C ASN A 54 20.55 -6.34 -6.07
N PHE A 55 20.93 -6.73 -4.86
CA PHE A 55 22.33 -6.63 -4.41
C PHE A 55 23.27 -7.60 -5.16
N PHE A 56 22.75 -8.69 -5.71
CA PHE A 56 23.54 -9.78 -6.25
C PHE A 56 23.27 -10.06 -7.73
N THR A 57 22.15 -9.57 -8.25
CA THR A 57 21.73 -9.82 -9.63
C THR A 57 20.79 -8.74 -10.14
N THR A 58 20.79 -8.52 -11.44
CA THR A 58 19.81 -7.69 -12.14
C THR A 58 18.44 -8.36 -12.18
N HIS A 59 17.35 -7.58 -12.20
CA HIS A 59 15.99 -8.11 -12.35
C HIS A 59 15.67 -8.43 -13.83
N ASN A 60 16.55 -9.19 -14.47
CA ASN A 60 16.39 -9.61 -15.84
C ASN A 60 15.29 -10.67 -16.02
N TYR A 61 15.00 -11.06 -17.24
CA TYR A 61 13.98 -12.05 -17.57
C TYR A 61 14.10 -13.37 -16.80
N PHE A 62 15.33 -13.91 -16.68
CA PHE A 62 15.55 -15.19 -16.01
C PHE A 62 15.24 -15.11 -14.52
N HIS A 63 15.81 -14.10 -13.84
CA HIS A 63 15.57 -13.83 -12.43
C HIS A 63 14.08 -13.65 -12.15
N ASN A 64 13.42 -12.74 -12.89
CA ASN A 64 12.03 -12.43 -12.69
C ASN A 64 11.11 -13.62 -12.98
N SER A 65 11.36 -14.36 -14.08
CA SER A 65 10.58 -15.55 -14.42
C SER A 65 10.69 -16.61 -13.32
N PHE A 66 11.88 -16.81 -12.76
CA PHE A 66 12.08 -17.75 -11.66
C PHE A 66 11.29 -17.36 -10.41
N ILE A 67 11.38 -16.09 -10.00
CA ILE A 67 10.65 -15.58 -8.83
C ILE A 67 9.13 -15.71 -9.06
N ILE A 68 8.63 -15.24 -10.18
CA ILE A 68 7.17 -15.23 -10.44
C ILE A 68 6.64 -16.66 -10.59
N LEU A 69 7.36 -17.55 -11.27
CA LEU A 69 6.97 -18.96 -11.42
C LEU A 69 6.94 -19.68 -10.06
N PHE A 70 7.92 -19.40 -9.18
CA PHE A 70 7.95 -19.98 -7.84
C PHE A 70 6.69 -19.63 -7.04
N GLY A 71 6.28 -18.34 -7.04
CA GLY A 71 5.04 -17.91 -6.40
C GLY A 71 3.81 -18.60 -7.00
N PHE A 72 3.75 -18.74 -8.33
CA PHE A 72 2.65 -19.42 -9.01
C PHE A 72 2.55 -20.90 -8.66
N VAL A 73 3.68 -21.61 -8.58
CA VAL A 73 3.73 -23.01 -8.15
C VAL A 73 3.19 -23.14 -6.73
N PHE A 74 3.58 -22.27 -5.80
CA PHE A 74 3.01 -22.25 -4.44
C PHE A 74 1.50 -22.00 -4.43
N PHE A 75 1.01 -21.10 -5.29
CA PHE A 75 -0.43 -20.91 -5.45
C PHE A 75 -1.13 -22.22 -5.85
N LEU A 76 -0.62 -22.93 -6.85
CA LEU A 76 -1.19 -24.20 -7.30
C LEU A 76 -1.19 -25.28 -6.20
N PHE A 77 -0.10 -25.40 -5.43
CA PHE A 77 -0.06 -26.32 -4.29
C PHE A 77 -1.15 -26.00 -3.26
N SER A 78 -1.38 -24.73 -3.01
CA SER A 78 -2.37 -24.28 -2.02
C SER A 78 -3.82 -24.57 -2.43
N LEU A 79 -4.12 -24.67 -3.72
CA LEU A 79 -5.46 -25.01 -4.21
C LEU A 79 -5.88 -26.43 -3.81
N LYS A 80 -4.93 -27.36 -3.62
CA LYS A 80 -5.20 -28.74 -3.23
C LYS A 80 -5.72 -28.89 -1.80
N THR A 81 -5.38 -27.95 -0.91
CA THR A 81 -5.65 -28.07 0.52
C THR A 81 -7.04 -27.63 0.95
N ASP A 82 -7.72 -26.73 0.20
CA ASP A 82 -9.07 -26.26 0.54
C ASP A 82 -9.88 -25.84 -0.71
N TYR A 83 -10.23 -26.81 -1.55
CA TYR A 83 -10.77 -26.61 -2.89
C TYR A 83 -12.06 -25.75 -2.94
N LYS A 84 -13.04 -26.03 -2.07
CA LYS A 84 -14.36 -25.33 -2.14
C LYS A 84 -14.29 -23.86 -1.76
N LYS A 85 -13.54 -23.53 -0.71
CA LYS A 85 -13.32 -22.14 -0.27
C LYS A 85 -12.49 -21.39 -1.30
N SER A 86 -11.43 -22.04 -1.78
CA SER A 86 -10.53 -21.51 -2.80
C SER A 86 -11.26 -21.14 -4.10
N LEU A 87 -12.28 -21.89 -4.52
CA LEU A 87 -12.99 -21.63 -5.77
C LEU A 87 -13.83 -20.35 -5.73
N ASN A 88 -14.49 -20.06 -4.61
CA ASN A 88 -15.27 -18.83 -4.46
C ASN A 88 -14.36 -17.59 -4.34
N ASP A 89 -13.26 -17.72 -3.62
CA ASP A 89 -12.25 -16.67 -3.51
C ASP A 89 -11.59 -16.40 -4.88
N LEU A 90 -11.33 -17.46 -5.66
CA LEU A 90 -10.80 -17.36 -7.03
C LEU A 90 -11.74 -16.61 -7.97
N LYS A 91 -13.03 -16.94 -7.96
CA LYS A 91 -14.03 -16.25 -8.79
C LYS A 91 -14.11 -14.77 -8.49
N LEU A 92 -14.12 -14.41 -7.20
CA LEU A 92 -14.14 -13.02 -6.77
C LEU A 92 -12.84 -12.28 -7.16
N THR A 93 -11.69 -12.95 -7.02
CA THR A 93 -10.40 -12.42 -7.43
C THR A 93 -10.38 -12.14 -8.94
N LEU A 94 -10.78 -13.12 -9.77
CA LEU A 94 -10.84 -12.94 -11.22
C LEU A 94 -11.77 -11.79 -11.61
N LEU A 95 -12.93 -11.66 -10.96
CA LEU A 95 -13.86 -10.56 -11.22
C LEU A 95 -13.22 -9.19 -10.91
N ILE A 96 -12.65 -9.02 -9.70
CA ILE A 96 -12.06 -7.76 -9.28
C ILE A 96 -10.86 -7.41 -10.17
N PHE A 97 -9.93 -8.34 -10.37
CA PHE A 97 -8.75 -8.08 -11.17
C PHE A 97 -9.07 -7.92 -12.67
N GLY A 98 -10.09 -8.59 -13.18
CA GLY A 98 -10.59 -8.37 -14.54
C GLY A 98 -11.13 -6.95 -14.76
N ILE A 99 -11.92 -6.41 -13.81
CA ILE A 99 -12.40 -5.02 -13.87
C ILE A 99 -11.22 -4.04 -13.77
N LEU A 100 -10.27 -4.29 -12.85
CA LEU A 100 -9.10 -3.43 -12.69
C LEU A 100 -8.18 -3.46 -13.90
N PHE A 101 -8.08 -4.59 -14.60
CA PHE A 101 -7.33 -4.69 -15.86
C PHE A 101 -7.88 -3.75 -16.93
N ILE A 102 -9.20 -3.70 -17.08
CA ILE A 102 -9.85 -2.74 -18.00
C ILE A 102 -9.49 -1.31 -17.59
N GLY A 103 -9.58 -0.98 -16.29
CA GLY A 103 -9.18 0.33 -15.78
C GLY A 103 -7.70 0.68 -16.04
N LEU A 104 -6.81 -0.31 -15.95
CA LEU A 104 -5.38 -0.13 -16.25
C LEU A 104 -5.16 0.27 -17.72
N LEU A 105 -5.94 -0.28 -18.65
CA LEU A 105 -5.82 -0.01 -20.08
C LEU A 105 -6.48 1.31 -20.50
N MET A 106 -7.49 1.77 -19.77
CA MET A 106 -8.28 2.95 -20.16
C MET A 106 -7.64 4.29 -19.82
N TYR A 107 -6.73 4.35 -18.85
CA TYR A 107 -6.18 5.59 -18.34
C TYR A 107 -4.71 5.77 -18.69
N LYS A 108 -4.28 7.02 -18.82
CA LYS A 108 -2.85 7.35 -18.97
C LYS A 108 -2.07 6.98 -17.71
N ASN A 109 -0.76 6.79 -17.87
CA ASN A 109 0.13 6.65 -16.73
C ASN A 109 0.25 7.95 -15.93
N HIS A 110 0.74 7.84 -14.67
CA HIS A 110 1.07 8.99 -13.83
C HIS A 110 2.08 9.90 -14.56
N ASP A 111 1.96 11.21 -14.37
CA ASP A 111 2.83 12.18 -15.05
C ASP A 111 4.33 11.96 -14.72
N ASP A 112 4.63 11.51 -13.49
CA ASP A 112 5.99 11.17 -13.07
C ASP A 112 6.46 9.78 -13.53
N PHE A 113 5.60 9.00 -14.20
CA PHE A 113 5.94 7.63 -14.56
C PHE A 113 7.18 7.56 -15.47
N PHE A 114 7.20 8.35 -16.51
CA PHE A 114 8.33 8.37 -17.45
C PHE A 114 9.51 9.21 -16.96
N THR A 115 9.30 10.10 -15.98
CA THR A 115 10.36 10.97 -15.46
C THR A 115 11.28 10.26 -14.49
N TYR A 116 10.74 9.44 -13.56
CA TYR A 116 11.57 8.71 -12.58
C TYR A 116 11.02 7.35 -12.13
N HIS A 117 9.69 7.05 -12.18
CA HIS A 117 9.19 5.75 -11.71
C HIS A 117 9.68 4.60 -12.60
N PHE A 118 9.45 4.74 -13.90
CA PHE A 118 9.88 3.74 -14.88
C PHE A 118 11.40 3.70 -15.04
N PRO A 119 12.12 4.84 -15.19
CA PRO A 119 13.57 4.82 -15.22
C PRO A 119 14.22 4.17 -14.00
N TYR A 120 13.71 4.41 -12.80
CA TYR A 120 14.22 3.74 -11.61
C TYR A 120 13.97 2.22 -11.67
N SER A 121 12.76 1.79 -12.01
CA SER A 121 12.44 0.36 -12.16
C SER A 121 13.28 -0.31 -13.25
N LEU A 122 13.53 0.41 -14.35
CA LEU A 122 14.37 -0.08 -15.46
C LEU A 122 15.85 -0.15 -15.05
N SER A 123 16.33 0.75 -14.18
CA SER A 123 17.69 0.63 -13.65
C SER A 123 17.90 -0.67 -12.86
N LEU A 124 16.89 -1.14 -12.14
CA LEU A 124 16.94 -2.42 -11.43
C LEU A 124 16.94 -3.63 -12.37
N VAL A 125 16.33 -3.48 -13.55
CA VAL A 125 16.34 -4.52 -14.60
C VAL A 125 17.71 -4.66 -15.24
N ASN A 126 18.40 -3.53 -15.46
CA ASN A 126 19.64 -3.49 -16.21
C ASN A 126 20.89 -3.58 -15.34
N PHE A 127 20.79 -3.18 -14.07
CA PHE A 127 21.94 -3.06 -13.17
C PHE A 127 21.64 -3.70 -11.81
N GLU A 128 22.66 -4.25 -11.19
CA GLU A 128 22.68 -4.54 -9.77
C GLU A 128 22.55 -3.24 -8.97
N LYS A 129 22.44 -3.33 -7.65
CA LYS A 129 22.24 -2.16 -6.79
C LYS A 129 23.31 -1.07 -7.04
N ILE A 130 22.87 0.03 -7.64
CA ILE A 130 23.73 1.22 -7.84
C ILE A 130 23.72 2.04 -6.56
N ILE A 131 24.91 2.21 -5.97
CA ILE A 131 25.11 3.08 -4.81
C ILE A 131 25.25 4.52 -5.29
N GLY A 132 24.60 5.48 -4.63
CA GLY A 132 24.64 6.90 -5.01
C GLY A 132 23.78 7.26 -6.20
N ILE A 133 22.84 6.39 -6.64
CA ILE A 133 21.96 6.67 -7.77
C ILE A 133 21.11 7.94 -7.59
N GLY A 134 20.96 8.43 -6.35
CA GLY A 134 20.29 9.69 -6.02
C GLY A 134 20.91 10.93 -6.64
N HIS A 135 22.18 10.86 -7.07
CA HIS A 135 22.86 11.96 -7.79
C HIS A 135 22.37 12.13 -9.24
N ILE A 136 21.73 11.11 -9.83
CA ILE A 136 21.25 11.19 -11.24
C ILE A 136 20.05 12.13 -11.36
N THR A 137 19.08 11.99 -10.45
CA THR A 137 17.88 12.83 -10.40
C THR A 137 17.27 12.84 -9.01
N SER A 138 16.62 13.96 -8.66
CA SER A 138 15.89 14.10 -7.38
C SER A 138 14.82 13.03 -7.17
N GLY A 139 14.20 12.51 -8.23
CA GLY A 139 13.23 11.42 -8.14
C GLY A 139 13.81 10.10 -7.63
N PHE A 140 15.14 9.91 -7.68
CA PHE A 140 15.82 8.70 -7.21
C PHE A 140 16.29 8.79 -5.75
N THR A 141 16.16 9.96 -5.12
CA THR A 141 16.54 10.16 -3.72
C THR A 141 15.58 9.50 -2.73
N THR A 142 14.30 9.38 -3.10
CA THR A 142 13.26 8.76 -2.27
C THR A 142 12.58 7.60 -3.02
N PRO A 143 13.30 6.49 -3.26
CA PRO A 143 12.77 5.38 -4.03
C PRO A 143 11.59 4.73 -3.29
N SER A 144 10.52 4.46 -4.05
CA SER A 144 9.40 3.69 -3.55
C SER A 144 9.62 2.19 -3.71
N SER A 145 9.16 1.40 -2.75
CA SER A 145 9.15 -0.06 -2.87
C SER A 145 8.33 -0.58 -4.07
N ILE A 146 7.40 0.23 -4.57
CA ILE A 146 6.61 -0.12 -5.75
C ILE A 146 7.49 -0.21 -7.01
N PHE A 147 8.61 0.53 -7.06
CA PHE A 147 9.55 0.43 -8.19
C PHE A 147 10.27 -0.91 -8.21
N TYR A 148 10.61 -1.42 -7.02
CA TYR A 148 11.18 -2.75 -6.83
C TYR A 148 10.18 -3.86 -7.17
N LEU A 149 8.90 -3.69 -6.82
CA LEU A 149 7.84 -4.59 -7.23
C LEU A 149 7.65 -4.58 -8.75
N ASN A 150 7.57 -3.39 -9.34
CA ASN A 150 7.36 -3.21 -10.78
C ASN A 150 8.51 -3.78 -11.61
N SER A 151 9.76 -3.70 -11.14
CA SER A 151 10.91 -4.28 -11.84
C SER A 151 10.83 -5.81 -11.98
N LEU A 152 10.18 -6.51 -11.02
CA LEU A 152 9.93 -7.95 -11.12
C LEU A 152 8.90 -8.33 -12.21
N PHE A 153 8.14 -7.35 -12.71
CA PHE A 153 7.12 -7.56 -13.75
C PHE A 153 7.70 -7.42 -15.16
N TYR A 154 9.00 -7.18 -15.27
CA TYR A 154 9.73 -7.28 -16.54
C TYR A 154 9.92 -8.75 -16.88
N LEU A 155 9.07 -9.28 -17.76
CA LEU A 155 8.99 -10.71 -18.11
C LEU A 155 9.10 -10.91 -19.60
N PRO A 156 9.52 -12.13 -20.06
CA PRO A 156 9.51 -12.48 -21.48
C PRO A 156 8.14 -12.22 -22.11
N PHE A 157 8.11 -11.86 -23.37
CA PHE A 157 6.91 -11.55 -24.18
C PHE A 157 6.19 -10.27 -23.84
N ILE A 158 6.15 -9.82 -22.56
CA ILE A 158 5.45 -8.60 -22.14
C ILE A 158 6.39 -7.45 -21.82
N GLU A 159 7.69 -7.72 -21.66
CA GLU A 159 8.72 -6.72 -21.37
C GLU A 159 8.28 -5.73 -20.25
N TYR A 160 8.22 -4.45 -20.57
CA TYR A 160 7.88 -3.37 -19.62
C TYR A 160 6.39 -3.05 -19.49
N TYR A 161 5.50 -3.71 -20.26
CA TYR A 161 4.10 -3.30 -20.35
C TYR A 161 3.30 -3.45 -19.03
N LEU A 162 3.72 -4.29 -18.09
CA LEU A 162 3.10 -4.42 -16.78
C LEU A 162 3.90 -3.75 -15.64
N MET A 163 5.01 -3.06 -15.93
CA MET A 163 5.83 -2.39 -14.91
C MET A 163 5.15 -1.17 -14.25
N ASN A 164 3.92 -0.84 -14.59
CA ASN A 164 3.07 0.15 -13.94
C ASN A 164 1.94 -0.45 -13.08
N SER A 165 1.86 -1.78 -13.00
CA SER A 165 0.71 -2.47 -12.40
C SER A 165 0.80 -2.71 -10.89
N GLY A 166 1.91 -2.42 -10.23
CA GLY A 166 2.08 -2.65 -8.79
C GLY A 166 0.99 -2.00 -7.92
N ALA A 167 0.60 -0.76 -8.25
CA ALA A 167 -0.48 -0.06 -7.56
C ALA A 167 -1.85 -0.72 -7.77
N VAL A 168 -2.08 -1.30 -8.94
CA VAL A 168 -3.32 -2.04 -9.28
C VAL A 168 -3.47 -3.26 -8.39
N PHE A 169 -2.38 -4.00 -8.13
CA PHE A 169 -2.39 -5.15 -7.23
C PHE A 169 -2.72 -4.75 -5.79
N ILE A 170 -2.14 -3.64 -5.28
CA ILE A 170 -2.47 -3.11 -3.96
C ILE A 170 -3.96 -2.77 -3.87
N MET A 171 -4.52 -2.07 -4.85
CA MET A 171 -5.94 -1.72 -4.89
C MET A 171 -6.83 -2.96 -4.99
N GLY A 172 -6.48 -3.93 -5.84
CA GLY A 172 -7.25 -5.15 -6.04
C GLY A 172 -7.36 -5.99 -4.76
N PHE A 173 -6.26 -6.24 -4.09
CA PHE A 173 -6.26 -6.98 -2.83
C PHE A 173 -6.95 -6.20 -1.70
N SER A 174 -6.84 -4.88 -1.66
CA SER A 174 -7.58 -4.04 -0.71
C SER A 174 -9.09 -4.11 -0.95
N ASN A 175 -9.54 -4.12 -2.20
CA ASN A 175 -10.95 -4.30 -2.55
C ASN A 175 -11.49 -5.67 -2.08
N LEU A 176 -10.71 -6.74 -2.20
CA LEU A 176 -11.09 -8.06 -1.64
C LEU A 176 -11.27 -8.00 -0.12
N ILE A 177 -10.42 -7.26 0.59
CA ILE A 177 -10.54 -7.04 2.03
C ILE A 177 -11.81 -6.25 2.35
N PHE A 178 -12.08 -5.14 1.65
CA PHE A 178 -13.30 -4.35 1.86
C PHE A 178 -14.56 -5.18 1.66
N ILE A 179 -14.63 -5.95 0.58
CA ILE A 179 -15.77 -6.85 0.31
C ILE A 179 -15.94 -7.88 1.42
N LYS A 180 -14.83 -8.43 1.93
CA LYS A 180 -14.88 -9.34 3.07
C LYS A 180 -15.43 -8.66 4.33
N PHE A 181 -14.94 -7.48 4.68
CA PHE A 181 -15.46 -6.71 5.81
C PHE A 181 -16.95 -6.39 5.66
N ILE A 182 -17.40 -6.05 4.46
CA ILE A 182 -18.83 -5.83 4.15
C ILE A 182 -19.62 -7.11 4.44
N LYS A 183 -19.22 -8.25 3.87
CA LYS A 183 -19.90 -9.54 4.05
C LYS A 183 -19.95 -9.96 5.53
N ASP A 184 -18.83 -9.83 6.25
CA ASP A 184 -18.73 -10.28 7.63
C ASP A 184 -19.55 -9.41 8.61
N ASN A 185 -19.85 -8.14 8.25
CA ASN A 185 -20.52 -7.17 9.11
C ASN A 185 -21.98 -6.87 8.75
N ILE A 186 -22.55 -7.42 7.67
CA ILE A 186 -23.93 -7.17 7.23
C ILE A 186 -24.94 -7.31 8.38
N ASN A 187 -24.80 -8.34 9.21
CA ASN A 187 -25.73 -8.64 10.31
C ASN A 187 -25.10 -8.46 11.71
N LYS A 188 -23.83 -8.06 11.81
CA LYS A 188 -23.09 -8.02 13.09
C LYS A 188 -22.85 -6.59 13.58
N ASN A 189 -22.17 -5.78 12.79
CA ASN A 189 -21.75 -4.44 13.18
C ASN A 189 -22.03 -3.43 12.07
N LYS A 190 -23.06 -2.61 12.28
CA LYS A 190 -23.51 -1.61 11.30
C LYS A 190 -22.47 -0.52 11.03
N PHE A 191 -21.70 -0.15 12.06
CA PHE A 191 -20.67 0.88 11.93
C PHE A 191 -19.51 0.40 11.07
N LEU A 192 -18.99 -0.81 11.32
CA LEU A 192 -17.97 -1.42 10.48
C LEU A 192 -18.48 -1.70 9.06
N LEU A 193 -19.74 -2.11 8.92
CA LEU A 193 -20.36 -2.25 7.60
C LEU A 193 -20.39 -0.92 6.84
N PHE A 194 -20.82 0.17 7.51
CA PHE A 194 -20.86 1.50 6.91
C PHE A 194 -19.47 1.95 6.47
N LEU A 195 -18.46 1.86 7.36
CA LEU A 195 -17.11 2.27 7.03
C LEU A 195 -16.46 1.43 5.93
N SER A 196 -16.71 0.12 5.90
CA SER A 196 -16.17 -0.74 4.84
C SER A 196 -16.82 -0.46 3.49
N LEU A 197 -18.13 -0.18 3.45
CA LEU A 197 -18.81 0.30 2.24
C LEU A 197 -18.26 1.65 1.79
N LEU A 198 -18.12 2.60 2.71
CA LEU A 198 -17.55 3.92 2.42
C LEU A 198 -16.14 3.79 1.86
N SER A 199 -15.29 2.97 2.49
CA SER A 199 -13.91 2.73 2.03
C SER A 199 -13.89 2.10 0.63
N PHE A 200 -14.74 1.10 0.38
CA PHE A 200 -14.84 0.44 -0.92
C PHE A 200 -15.30 1.41 -2.03
N ILE A 201 -16.38 2.17 -1.77
CA ILE A 201 -16.92 3.13 -2.74
C ILE A 201 -15.90 4.25 -2.97
N PHE A 202 -15.34 4.83 -1.90
CA PHE A 202 -14.35 5.89 -1.99
C PHE A 202 -13.14 5.47 -2.83
N THR A 203 -12.58 4.29 -2.56
CA THR A 203 -11.43 3.76 -3.30
C THR A 203 -11.74 3.62 -4.79
N ASN A 204 -12.90 3.10 -5.15
CA ASN A 204 -13.22 2.82 -6.55
C ASN A 204 -13.80 4.02 -7.32
N THR A 205 -14.25 5.07 -6.65
CA THR A 205 -14.71 6.32 -7.29
C THR A 205 -13.61 7.36 -7.37
N VAL A 206 -13.01 7.69 -6.22
CA VAL A 206 -11.99 8.75 -6.14
C VAL A 206 -10.65 8.30 -6.73
N PHE A 207 -10.30 7.03 -6.55
CA PHE A 207 -9.07 6.46 -7.11
C PHE A 207 -9.31 5.59 -8.34
N SER A 208 -10.37 5.88 -9.11
CA SER A 208 -10.74 5.12 -10.32
C SER A 208 -9.68 5.13 -11.42
N ARG A 209 -8.90 6.21 -11.53
CA ARG A 209 -7.83 6.36 -12.55
C ARG A 209 -6.58 5.57 -12.12
N ILE A 210 -6.66 4.24 -12.24
CA ILE A 210 -5.71 3.28 -11.65
C ILE A 210 -4.31 3.43 -12.22
N ALA A 211 -4.18 3.62 -13.53
CA ALA A 211 -2.88 3.78 -14.20
C ALA A 211 -2.14 5.05 -13.73
N GLU A 212 -2.86 6.03 -13.18
CA GLU A 212 -2.28 7.25 -12.61
C GLU A 212 -1.92 7.13 -11.13
N HIS A 213 -2.12 5.96 -10.52
CA HIS A 213 -1.69 5.77 -9.15
C HIS A 213 -0.16 5.81 -9.09
N GLY A 214 0.38 6.89 -8.54
CA GLY A 214 1.77 6.89 -8.10
C GLY A 214 1.93 6.09 -6.80
N THR A 215 2.83 6.51 -5.97
CA THR A 215 3.11 5.85 -4.68
C THR A 215 2.07 6.20 -3.61
N ASP A 216 1.50 7.42 -3.66
CA ASP A 216 0.71 7.99 -2.57
C ASP A 216 -0.68 7.39 -2.43
N ARG A 217 -1.38 7.15 -3.55
CA ARG A 217 -2.74 6.57 -3.53
C ARG A 217 -2.76 5.16 -2.94
N SER A 218 -1.74 4.36 -3.25
CA SER A 218 -1.57 3.02 -2.69
C SER A 218 -1.47 3.05 -1.17
N ALA A 219 -0.70 3.98 -0.61
CA ALA A 219 -0.58 4.14 0.84
C ALA A 219 -1.91 4.56 1.48
N LEU A 220 -2.65 5.51 0.87
CA LEU A 220 -3.95 5.95 1.37
C LEU A 220 -4.97 4.80 1.41
N ILE A 221 -5.02 3.95 0.38
CA ILE A 221 -5.88 2.76 0.35
C ILE A 221 -5.54 1.81 1.51
N LEU A 222 -4.26 1.56 1.74
CA LEU A 222 -3.81 0.69 2.84
C LEU A 222 -4.15 1.27 4.21
N ILE A 223 -4.14 2.59 4.39
CA ILE A 223 -4.57 3.24 5.63
C ILE A 223 -6.06 2.99 5.91
N LEU A 224 -6.93 3.03 4.90
CA LEU A 224 -8.34 2.68 5.05
C LEU A 224 -8.49 1.23 5.54
N VAL A 225 -7.70 0.30 4.99
CA VAL A 225 -7.69 -1.11 5.44
C VAL A 225 -7.24 -1.22 6.90
N ILE A 226 -6.13 -0.57 7.28
CA ILE A 226 -5.64 -0.58 8.68
C ILE A 226 -6.68 -0.02 9.63
N THR A 227 -7.34 1.07 9.26
CA THR A 227 -8.40 1.69 10.09
C THR A 227 -9.53 0.70 10.38
N LEU A 228 -10.00 -0.05 9.37
CA LEU A 228 -11.02 -1.07 9.56
C LEU A 228 -10.57 -2.18 10.51
N ILE A 229 -9.33 -2.67 10.37
CA ILE A 229 -8.77 -3.71 11.25
C ILE A 229 -8.64 -3.20 12.68
N PHE A 230 -8.16 -1.96 12.85
CA PHE A 230 -8.02 -1.33 14.15
C PHE A 230 -9.37 -1.24 14.86
N LEU A 231 -10.41 -0.74 14.19
CA LEU A 231 -11.76 -0.63 14.73
C LEU A 231 -12.41 -2.01 14.99
N GLU A 232 -12.15 -2.99 14.12
CA GLU A 232 -12.58 -4.38 14.37
C GLU A 232 -11.94 -4.93 15.64
N SER A 233 -10.65 -4.70 15.86
CA SER A 233 -9.92 -5.17 17.04
C SER A 233 -10.46 -4.58 18.33
N ILE A 234 -10.84 -3.29 18.34
CA ILE A 234 -11.48 -2.63 19.48
C ILE A 234 -12.83 -3.28 19.82
N ASN A 235 -13.64 -3.57 18.83
CA ASN A 235 -14.94 -4.21 19.05
C ASN A 235 -14.82 -5.62 19.62
N PHE A 236 -13.84 -6.40 19.16
CA PHE A 236 -13.60 -7.75 19.70
C PHE A 236 -13.10 -7.74 21.14
N SER A 237 -12.32 -6.74 21.54
CA SER A 237 -11.79 -6.65 22.90
C SER A 237 -12.88 -6.48 23.96
N LYS A 238 -14.00 -5.84 23.60
CA LYS A 238 -15.16 -5.65 24.48
C LYS A 238 -15.93 -6.95 24.75
N ILE A 239 -15.85 -7.92 23.82
CA ILE A 239 -16.70 -9.11 23.81
C ILE A 239 -15.95 -10.37 24.31
N LEU A 240 -14.65 -10.48 24.06
CA LEU A 240 -13.89 -11.71 24.31
C LEU A 240 -12.43 -11.38 24.70
N LYS A 241 -11.97 -11.91 25.84
CA LYS A 241 -10.54 -11.97 26.21
C LYS A 241 -9.80 -13.00 25.33
N ASN A 242 -9.85 -12.82 23.99
CA ASN A 242 -9.24 -13.79 23.06
C ASN A 242 -7.93 -13.24 22.49
N ASP A 243 -6.82 -13.61 23.13
CA ASP A 243 -5.46 -13.22 22.71
C ASP A 243 -5.14 -13.55 21.24
N ARG A 244 -5.67 -14.66 20.69
CA ARG A 244 -5.37 -15.03 19.30
C ARG A 244 -5.86 -14.01 18.29
N ARG A 245 -7.07 -13.48 18.48
CA ARG A 245 -7.62 -12.47 17.56
C ARG A 245 -6.86 -11.15 17.63
N LEU A 246 -6.40 -10.77 18.83
CA LEU A 246 -5.57 -9.57 18.99
C LEU A 246 -4.21 -9.75 18.31
N VAL A 247 -3.56 -10.91 18.47
CA VAL A 247 -2.30 -11.21 17.76
C VAL A 247 -2.51 -11.13 16.27
N LYS A 248 -3.59 -11.69 15.72
CA LYS A 248 -3.90 -11.65 14.29
C LYS A 248 -4.14 -10.21 13.78
N SER A 249 -4.81 -9.37 14.57
CA SER A 249 -4.98 -7.95 14.22
C SER A 249 -3.63 -7.22 14.22
N TYR A 250 -2.78 -7.49 15.19
CA TYR A 250 -1.42 -6.97 15.24
C TYR A 250 -0.59 -7.37 14.00
N GLU A 251 -0.60 -8.66 13.65
CA GLU A 251 0.09 -9.19 12.45
C GLU A 251 -0.30 -8.43 11.19
N LYS A 252 -1.61 -8.21 11.00
CA LYS A 252 -2.13 -7.47 9.87
C LYS A 252 -1.69 -6.00 9.89
N ILE A 253 -1.80 -5.33 11.03
CA ILE A 253 -1.44 -3.92 11.19
C ILE A 253 0.05 -3.71 10.90
N ILE A 254 0.94 -4.52 11.50
CA ILE A 254 2.38 -4.35 11.34
C ILE A 254 2.81 -4.59 9.88
N LEU A 255 2.26 -5.63 9.25
CA LEU A 255 2.54 -5.95 7.84
C LEU A 255 2.12 -4.79 6.91
N LEU A 256 0.89 -4.30 7.08
CA LEU A 256 0.39 -3.21 6.24
C LEU A 256 1.11 -1.89 6.51
N THR A 257 1.45 -1.59 7.75
CA THR A 257 2.24 -0.39 8.08
C THR A 257 3.64 -0.48 7.45
N THR A 258 4.27 -1.64 7.47
CA THR A 258 5.55 -1.87 6.77
C THR A 258 5.42 -1.61 5.28
N LEU A 259 4.38 -2.11 4.65
CA LEU A 259 4.12 -1.86 3.23
C LEU A 259 3.93 -0.36 2.95
N ILE A 260 3.16 0.36 3.78
CA ILE A 260 2.96 1.81 3.65
C ILE A 260 4.29 2.57 3.76
N ILE A 261 5.09 2.27 4.79
CA ILE A 261 6.38 2.93 5.02
C ILE A 261 7.33 2.69 3.85
N SER A 262 7.35 1.48 3.31
CA SER A 262 8.21 1.13 2.19
C SER A 262 7.82 1.84 0.88
N LEU A 263 6.54 2.24 0.72
CA LEU A 263 6.11 3.00 -0.45
C LEU A 263 6.73 4.40 -0.51
N LYS A 264 6.93 5.04 0.65
CA LYS A 264 7.55 6.37 0.75
C LYS A 264 8.02 6.63 2.17
N SER A 265 9.26 7.07 2.35
CA SER A 265 9.85 7.32 3.67
C SER A 265 9.06 8.33 4.53
N PHE A 266 8.37 9.28 3.91
CA PHE A 266 7.48 10.21 4.59
C PHE A 266 6.39 9.50 5.41
N TYR A 267 5.97 8.32 5.01
CA TYR A 267 4.94 7.55 5.70
C TYR A 267 5.41 6.85 6.98
N LEU A 268 6.66 7.05 7.40
CA LEU A 268 7.12 6.70 8.75
C LEU A 268 6.21 7.26 9.86
N ILE A 269 5.55 8.40 9.60
CA ILE A 269 4.58 8.99 10.52
C ILE A 269 3.45 8.02 10.89
N TYR A 270 3.11 7.09 10.01
CA TYR A 270 2.05 6.09 10.27
C TYR A 270 2.45 4.99 11.26
N LEU A 271 3.72 4.93 11.70
CA LEU A 271 4.09 4.13 12.87
C LEU A 271 3.24 4.48 14.10
N ILE A 272 2.73 5.70 14.17
CA ILE A 272 1.81 6.12 15.22
C ILE A 272 0.60 5.20 15.34
N LEU A 273 0.12 4.59 14.25
CA LEU A 273 -1.01 3.65 14.28
C LEU A 273 -0.68 2.38 15.07
N ILE A 274 0.56 1.88 14.96
CA ILE A 274 1.04 0.74 15.75
C ILE A 274 1.11 1.15 17.23
N PHE A 275 1.69 2.32 17.51
CA PHE A 275 1.78 2.81 18.90
C PHE A 275 0.39 3.04 19.53
N LEU A 276 -0.57 3.61 18.80
CA LEU A 276 -1.94 3.79 19.26
C LEU A 276 -2.61 2.45 19.53
N TRP A 277 -2.39 1.44 18.67
CA TRP A 277 -2.92 0.11 18.86
C TRP A 277 -2.31 -0.55 20.12
N LEU A 278 -1.00 -0.51 20.30
CA LEU A 278 -0.27 -1.02 21.46
C LEU A 278 -0.73 -0.29 22.74
N PHE A 279 -0.89 1.02 22.69
CA PHE A 279 -1.36 1.82 23.82
C PHE A 279 -2.80 1.47 24.20
N HIS A 280 -3.69 1.29 23.23
CA HIS A 280 -5.07 0.89 23.49
C HIS A 280 -5.14 -0.48 24.20
N PHE A 281 -4.31 -1.43 23.76
CA PHE A 281 -4.28 -2.79 24.31
C PHE A 281 -3.22 -3.00 25.40
N ARG A 282 -2.64 -1.95 25.97
CA ARG A 282 -1.53 -2.02 26.92
C ARG A 282 -1.79 -2.96 28.12
N TYR A 283 -2.99 -2.97 28.65
CA TYR A 283 -3.34 -3.84 29.79
C TYR A 283 -3.30 -5.32 29.41
N GLN A 284 -3.82 -5.69 28.26
CA GLN A 284 -3.75 -7.07 27.74
C GLN A 284 -2.31 -7.47 27.42
N ILE A 285 -1.51 -6.51 26.94
CA ILE A 285 -0.11 -6.74 26.60
C ILE A 285 0.73 -6.96 27.86
N LEU A 286 0.54 -6.17 28.91
CA LEU A 286 1.35 -6.23 30.13
C LEU A 286 0.97 -7.41 31.05
N HIS A 287 -0.27 -7.85 31.07
CA HIS A 287 -0.80 -8.85 32.00
C HIS A 287 -0.72 -10.30 31.50
N GLY A 288 -0.01 -10.59 30.40
CA GLY A 288 0.06 -11.93 29.86
C GLY A 288 1.30 -12.22 29.06
N LYS A 289 1.40 -13.47 28.57
CA LYS A 289 2.41 -13.90 27.58
C LYS A 289 2.22 -13.19 26.20
N PHE A 290 1.44 -12.11 26.16
CA PHE A 290 1.06 -11.45 24.91
C PHE A 290 2.25 -10.68 24.32
N LEU A 291 3.03 -9.98 25.14
CA LEU A 291 4.25 -9.29 24.69
C LEU A 291 5.23 -10.26 24.05
N TYR A 292 5.44 -11.42 24.67
CA TYR A 292 6.27 -12.49 24.12
C TYR A 292 5.74 -12.98 22.77
N LYS A 293 4.41 -13.14 22.62
CA LYS A 293 3.77 -13.53 21.35
C LYS A 293 3.93 -12.47 20.26
N ILE A 294 3.98 -11.18 20.60
CA ILE A 294 4.20 -10.07 19.66
C ILE A 294 5.65 -10.09 19.18
N ILE A 295 6.63 -10.15 20.08
CA ILE A 295 8.05 -10.06 19.75
C ILE A 295 8.52 -11.30 19.03
N ASN A 296 8.10 -12.48 19.47
CA ASN A 296 8.44 -13.76 18.82
C ASN A 296 7.56 -14.11 17.61
N ASN A 297 6.84 -13.11 17.08
CA ASN A 297 6.02 -13.29 15.90
C ASN A 297 6.87 -13.11 14.64
N ARG A 298 6.78 -14.06 13.70
CA ARG A 298 7.52 -13.98 12.43
C ARG A 298 7.15 -12.76 11.58
N PHE A 299 5.90 -12.27 11.68
CA PHE A 299 5.49 -11.04 11.00
C PHE A 299 6.24 -9.82 11.53
N PHE A 300 6.62 -9.83 12.82
CA PHE A 300 7.50 -8.81 13.37
C PHE A 300 8.86 -8.79 12.66
N TYR A 301 9.46 -9.97 12.47
CA TYR A 301 10.76 -10.07 11.78
C TYR A 301 10.68 -9.72 10.30
N ILE A 302 9.64 -10.20 9.59
CA ILE A 302 9.40 -9.84 8.18
C ILE A 302 9.23 -8.31 8.05
N SER A 303 8.46 -7.72 8.95
CA SER A 303 8.23 -6.27 8.95
C SER A 303 9.50 -5.49 9.28
N PHE A 304 10.28 -5.96 10.25
CA PHE A 304 11.57 -5.36 10.59
C PHE A 304 12.54 -5.39 9.40
N ILE A 305 12.66 -6.54 8.72
CA ILE A 305 13.49 -6.67 7.51
C ILE A 305 12.98 -5.72 6.41
N GLY A 306 11.67 -5.66 6.18
CA GLY A 306 11.08 -4.78 5.16
C GLY A 306 11.37 -3.30 5.41
N VAL A 307 11.19 -2.81 6.64
CA VAL A 307 11.52 -1.42 7.02
C VAL A 307 13.02 -1.18 6.93
N PHE A 308 13.85 -2.10 7.44
CA PHE A 308 15.30 -1.99 7.38
C PHE A 308 15.81 -1.85 5.94
N LEU A 309 15.36 -2.73 5.03
CA LEU A 309 15.75 -2.69 3.62
C LEU A 309 15.28 -1.41 2.92
N SER A 310 14.09 -0.91 3.26
CA SER A 310 13.59 0.36 2.73
C SER A 310 14.49 1.53 3.17
N ILE A 311 14.83 1.62 4.45
CA ILE A 311 15.74 2.66 4.98
C ILE A 311 17.15 2.51 4.40
N LEU A 312 17.66 1.28 4.34
CA LEU A 312 18.96 0.97 3.74
C LEU A 312 19.03 1.42 2.28
N THR A 313 17.94 1.23 1.52
CA THR A 313 17.86 1.65 0.13
C THR A 313 17.96 3.17 -0.01
N VAL A 314 17.26 3.94 0.82
CA VAL A 314 17.38 5.41 0.86
C VAL A 314 18.81 5.84 1.23
N PHE A 315 19.39 5.19 2.24
CA PHE A 315 20.75 5.45 2.66
C PHE A 315 21.77 5.20 1.53
N LEU A 316 21.67 4.07 0.84
CA LEU A 316 22.56 3.74 -0.28
C LEU A 316 22.37 4.66 -1.49
N ASN A 317 21.18 5.23 -1.65
CA ASN A 317 20.94 6.18 -2.73
C ASN A 317 21.47 7.59 -2.44
N THR A 318 21.48 8.02 -1.14
CA THR A 318 21.63 9.44 -0.79
C THR A 318 22.62 9.73 0.33
N GLY A 319 23.04 8.72 1.11
CA GLY A 319 23.76 8.92 2.37
C GLY A 319 22.87 9.30 3.58
N CYS A 320 21.55 9.38 3.41
CA CYS A 320 20.59 9.72 4.46
C CYS A 320 19.71 8.53 4.83
N LEU A 321 19.41 8.31 6.12
CA LEU A 321 18.45 7.29 6.53
C LEU A 321 17.02 7.67 6.15
N VAL A 322 16.69 8.96 6.24
CA VAL A 322 15.38 9.53 5.85
C VAL A 322 15.63 10.81 5.06
N TYR A 323 15.52 10.75 3.75
CA TYR A 323 15.70 11.93 2.89
C TYR A 323 14.38 12.72 2.78
N PRO A 324 14.35 14.06 2.80
CA PRO A 324 15.47 15.00 2.94
C PRO A 324 15.69 15.54 4.38
N ALA A 325 15.65 14.70 5.39
CA ALA A 325 15.89 15.09 6.77
C ALA A 325 17.41 15.17 7.03
N SER A 326 18.01 16.36 6.91
CA SER A 326 19.46 16.58 6.95
C SER A 326 20.14 16.03 8.21
N PHE A 327 19.45 16.00 9.37
CA PHE A 327 19.97 15.42 10.61
C PHE A 327 20.14 13.89 10.57
N THR A 328 19.64 13.21 9.55
CA THR A 328 19.79 11.76 9.34
C THR A 328 20.84 11.44 8.27
N CYS A 329 21.53 12.44 7.74
CA CYS A 329 22.47 12.29 6.64
C CYS A 329 23.93 12.22 7.15
N PHE A 330 24.73 11.41 6.47
CA PHE A 330 26.14 11.17 6.78
C PHE A 330 26.99 11.63 5.58
N GLU A 331 27.82 12.66 5.77
CA GLU A 331 28.66 13.23 4.68
C GLU A 331 29.92 12.42 4.37
N ASN A 332 30.29 11.50 5.24
CA ASN A 332 31.59 10.80 5.17
C ASN A 332 31.68 9.74 4.06
N PHE A 333 30.60 9.48 3.34
CA PHE A 333 30.59 8.49 2.28
C PHE A 333 30.71 9.15 0.91
N GLN A 334 31.44 8.53 0.00
CA GLN A 334 31.66 9.04 -1.36
C GLN A 334 30.38 9.23 -2.17
N TRP A 335 29.33 8.48 -1.83
CA TRP A 335 28.01 8.55 -2.50
C TRP A 335 27.00 9.46 -1.81
N SER A 336 27.39 10.10 -0.72
CA SER A 336 26.47 10.98 0.02
C SER A 336 26.21 12.26 -0.75
N ILE A 337 24.93 12.66 -0.78
CA ILE A 337 24.54 13.98 -1.26
C ILE A 337 24.95 14.99 -0.19
N ASP A 338 25.55 16.11 -0.61
CA ASP A 338 25.99 17.15 0.31
C ASP A 338 24.82 17.77 1.09
N ILE A 339 25.06 18.17 2.32
CA ILE A 339 24.01 18.65 3.25
C ILE A 339 23.36 19.94 2.75
N GLU A 340 24.05 20.80 2.04
CA GLU A 340 23.46 22.04 1.53
C GLU A 340 22.45 21.72 0.41
N THR A 341 22.77 20.76 -0.46
CA THR A 341 21.81 20.23 -1.44
C THR A 341 20.59 19.60 -0.76
N VAL A 342 20.77 18.80 0.30
CA VAL A 342 19.65 18.22 1.06
C VAL A 342 18.77 19.31 1.69
N LYS A 343 19.36 20.36 2.27
CA LYS A 343 18.61 21.48 2.84
C LYS A 343 17.86 22.26 1.78
N SER A 344 18.44 22.48 0.61
CA SER A 344 17.79 23.16 -0.51
C SER A 344 16.58 22.37 -1.01
N PHE A 345 16.69 21.07 -1.17
CA PHE A 345 15.55 20.21 -1.51
C PHE A 345 14.47 20.21 -0.44
N LYS A 346 14.84 20.17 0.84
CA LYS A 346 13.86 20.28 1.94
C LYS A 346 13.06 21.60 1.82
N SER A 347 13.75 22.71 1.62
CA SER A 347 13.14 24.04 1.44
C SER A 347 12.22 24.05 0.22
N TRP A 348 12.67 23.47 -0.90
CA TRP A 348 11.85 23.37 -2.12
C TRP A 348 10.58 22.54 -1.90
N PHE A 349 10.65 21.38 -1.24
CA PHE A 349 9.47 20.57 -0.91
C PHE A 349 8.49 21.31 0.00
N GLU A 350 9.01 22.06 0.98
CA GLU A 350 8.19 22.88 1.86
C GLU A 350 7.45 23.97 1.10
N GLN A 351 8.15 24.71 0.23
CA GLN A 351 7.55 25.73 -0.64
C GLN A 351 6.48 25.12 -1.53
N TRP A 352 6.81 24.02 -2.21
CA TRP A 352 5.88 23.34 -3.11
C TRP A 352 4.60 22.90 -2.40
N ALA A 353 4.73 22.27 -1.23
CA ALA A 353 3.58 21.85 -0.43
C ALA A 353 2.72 23.02 0.05
N LYS A 354 3.35 24.06 0.58
CA LYS A 354 2.67 25.27 1.08
C LYS A 354 2.08 26.13 -0.03
N ALA A 355 2.62 26.06 -1.24
CA ALA A 355 2.07 26.75 -2.41
C ALA A 355 0.94 25.98 -3.11
N GLY A 356 0.45 24.91 -2.50
CA GLY A 356 -0.71 24.14 -2.99
C GLY A 356 -0.36 23.01 -3.95
N ALA A 357 0.90 22.55 -3.96
CA ALA A 357 1.37 21.43 -4.79
C ALA A 357 1.01 21.61 -6.27
N ALA A 358 1.02 22.85 -6.77
CA ALA A 358 0.70 23.16 -8.15
C ALA A 358 1.98 23.14 -9.02
N PRO A 359 1.93 22.59 -10.25
CA PRO A 359 3.03 22.71 -11.17
C PRO A 359 3.30 24.19 -11.47
N ASN A 360 4.57 24.55 -11.66
CA ASN A 360 5.01 25.91 -11.97
C ASN A 360 4.64 26.98 -10.91
N PHE A 361 4.44 26.57 -9.64
CA PHE A 361 4.26 27.57 -8.60
C PHE A 361 5.47 28.52 -8.53
N ARG A 362 5.18 29.79 -8.27
CA ARG A 362 6.20 30.82 -8.04
C ARG A 362 5.79 31.64 -6.83
N VAL A 363 6.73 31.90 -5.97
CA VAL A 363 6.60 32.73 -4.78
C VAL A 363 7.71 33.77 -4.87
N GLU A 364 7.35 35.07 -4.91
CA GLU A 364 8.31 36.17 -5.10
C GLU A 364 9.27 36.29 -3.93
N ASN A 365 8.75 36.24 -2.71
CA ASN A 365 9.56 36.26 -1.50
C ASN A 365 9.28 35.00 -0.67
N VAL A 366 10.15 34.00 -0.80
CA VAL A 366 10.01 32.70 -0.17
C VAL A 366 10.05 32.78 1.34
N GLU A 367 10.96 33.56 1.91
CA GLU A 367 11.12 33.67 3.37
C GLU A 367 9.88 34.29 4.01
N LEU A 368 9.37 35.38 3.43
CA LEU A 368 8.15 36.02 3.90
C LEU A 368 6.94 35.10 3.76
N TYR A 369 6.83 34.38 2.64
CA TYR A 369 5.74 33.44 2.38
C TYR A 369 5.72 32.28 3.37
N LEU A 370 6.88 31.71 3.67
CA LEU A 370 7.03 30.57 4.60
C LEU A 370 6.98 31.00 6.07
N SER A 371 7.25 32.29 6.38
CA SER A 371 7.25 32.78 7.74
C SER A 371 5.85 32.75 8.35
N ASN A 372 5.77 32.36 9.60
CA ASN A 372 4.50 32.25 10.35
C ASN A 372 3.45 31.43 9.60
N LEU A 373 2.27 32.00 9.40
CA LEU A 373 1.12 31.39 8.72
C LEU A 373 0.75 32.10 7.40
N ASN A 374 1.65 32.89 6.83
CA ASN A 374 1.38 33.70 5.62
C ASN A 374 1.02 32.82 4.41
N TRP A 375 1.50 31.58 4.37
CA TRP A 375 1.23 30.61 3.30
C TRP A 375 -0.22 30.08 3.30
N ILE A 376 -0.96 30.19 4.42
CA ILE A 376 -2.28 29.55 4.56
C ILE A 376 -3.27 30.09 3.53
N THR A 377 -3.35 31.40 3.33
CA THR A 377 -4.29 32.00 2.36
C THR A 377 -4.05 31.47 0.96
N GLY A 378 -2.79 31.51 0.49
CA GLY A 378 -2.44 30.99 -0.83
C GLY A 378 -2.66 29.48 -0.98
N TRP A 379 -2.43 28.72 0.09
CA TRP A 379 -2.70 27.27 0.11
C TRP A 379 -4.20 26.98 0.04
N VAL A 380 -5.02 27.70 0.82
CA VAL A 380 -6.49 27.56 0.81
C VAL A 380 -7.05 27.84 -0.58
N GLU A 381 -6.64 28.94 -1.21
CA GLU A 381 -7.12 29.32 -2.54
C GLU A 381 -6.72 28.31 -3.63
N ARG A 382 -5.47 27.85 -3.61
CA ARG A 382 -4.91 27.01 -4.69
C ARG A 382 -5.14 25.52 -4.50
N TYR A 383 -5.24 25.05 -3.27
CA TYR A 383 -5.32 23.62 -2.97
C TYR A 383 -6.64 23.22 -2.33
N PHE A 384 -7.08 23.92 -1.28
CA PHE A 384 -8.25 23.52 -0.52
C PHE A 384 -9.52 23.58 -1.39
N PHE A 385 -9.80 24.73 -1.99
CA PHE A 385 -11.00 24.89 -2.82
C PHE A 385 -10.93 24.18 -4.18
N THR A 386 -9.76 23.83 -4.67
CA THR A 386 -9.60 23.16 -5.98
C THR A 386 -9.50 21.65 -5.90
N LYS A 387 -9.00 21.11 -4.79
CA LYS A 387 -8.78 19.66 -4.64
C LYS A 387 -9.46 19.08 -3.40
N MET A 388 -9.28 19.70 -2.23
CA MET A 388 -9.82 19.16 -0.98
C MET A 388 -11.33 19.30 -0.88
N SER A 389 -11.92 20.37 -1.41
CA SER A 389 -13.37 20.55 -1.45
C SER A 389 -14.06 19.45 -2.23
N ASP A 390 -13.51 19.03 -3.38
CA ASP A 390 -14.07 17.96 -4.19
C ASP A 390 -14.05 16.63 -3.44
N PHE A 391 -12.96 16.34 -2.75
CA PHE A 391 -12.87 15.14 -1.89
C PHE A 391 -13.91 15.15 -0.77
N LEU A 392 -14.09 16.30 -0.10
CA LEU A 392 -15.07 16.43 0.96
C LEU A 392 -16.51 16.27 0.44
N LEU A 393 -16.83 16.86 -0.71
CA LEU A 393 -18.13 16.72 -1.36
C LEU A 393 -18.42 15.26 -1.73
N VAL A 394 -17.44 14.54 -2.31
CA VAL A 394 -17.57 13.14 -2.63
C VAL A 394 -17.80 12.29 -1.37
N ILE A 395 -17.05 12.55 -0.29
CA ILE A 395 -17.23 11.84 0.99
C ILE A 395 -18.63 12.08 1.56
N ILE A 396 -19.11 13.33 1.55
CA ILE A 396 -20.45 13.68 2.02
C ILE A 396 -21.51 12.96 1.19
N PHE A 397 -21.41 13.02 -0.14
CA PHE A 397 -22.35 12.37 -1.05
C PHE A 397 -22.41 10.85 -0.84
N ILE A 398 -21.25 10.18 -0.76
CA ILE A 398 -21.16 8.75 -0.48
C ILE A 398 -21.75 8.42 0.90
N SER A 399 -21.48 9.26 1.91
CA SER A 399 -22.02 9.08 3.25
C SER A 399 -23.56 9.19 3.27
N CYS A 400 -24.13 10.13 2.50
CA CYS A 400 -25.58 10.25 2.33
C CYS A 400 -26.20 9.02 1.66
N ILE A 401 -25.60 8.51 0.58
CA ILE A 401 -26.05 7.29 -0.09
C ILE A 401 -26.02 6.10 0.88
N CYS A 402 -24.92 5.93 1.61
CA CYS A 402 -24.80 4.86 2.60
C CYS A 402 -25.86 4.99 3.69
N ALA A 403 -26.07 6.17 4.26
CA ALA A 403 -27.09 6.43 5.27
C ALA A 403 -28.51 6.09 4.73
N PHE A 404 -28.80 6.47 3.49
CA PHE A 404 -30.06 6.15 2.82
C PHE A 404 -30.27 4.64 2.68
N VAL A 405 -29.29 3.91 2.15
CA VAL A 405 -29.34 2.44 2.01
C VAL A 405 -29.56 1.74 3.36
N PHE A 406 -28.92 2.23 4.42
CA PHE A 406 -29.10 1.67 5.77
C PHE A 406 -30.51 1.96 6.37
N SER A 407 -31.11 3.09 6.02
CA SER A 407 -32.45 3.44 6.47
C SER A 407 -33.51 2.48 5.94
N PHE A 408 -33.40 2.03 4.69
CA PHE A 408 -34.35 1.07 4.10
C PHE A 408 -34.31 -0.31 4.75
N LYS A 409 -33.14 -0.81 5.18
CA LYS A 409 -33.04 -2.11 5.87
C LYS A 409 -33.78 -2.13 7.22
N LYS A 410 -33.87 -1.00 7.94
CA LYS A 410 -34.60 -0.92 9.20
C LYS A 410 -36.11 -1.15 9.04
N LYS A 411 -36.74 -0.63 7.98
CA LYS A 411 -38.17 -0.79 7.71
C LYS A 411 -38.56 -2.24 7.42
N LYS A 412 -37.72 -2.99 6.71
CA LYS A 412 -38.01 -4.40 6.36
C LYS A 412 -37.99 -5.36 7.56
N ILE A 413 -37.25 -5.05 8.61
CA ILE A 413 -37.17 -5.86 9.83
C ILE A 413 -38.39 -5.59 10.72
N HIS A 414 -38.91 -4.38 10.75
CA HIS A 414 -40.14 -4.07 11.50
C HIS A 414 -41.42 -4.58 10.85
N SER A 415 -41.48 -4.64 9.50
CA SER A 415 -42.70 -5.16 8.81
C SER A 415 -42.86 -6.69 8.91
N LYS A 416 -41.78 -7.43 9.21
CA LYS A 416 -41.89 -8.90 9.46
C LYS A 416 -42.27 -9.27 10.91
N LYS A 417 -42.39 -8.29 11.83
CA LYS A 417 -42.83 -8.54 13.21
C LYS A 417 -44.31 -8.20 13.49
N ILE A 418 -45.08 -7.85 12.45
CA ILE A 418 -46.51 -7.46 12.62
C ILE A 418 -47.44 -8.46 11.89
N ASN A 419 -47.03 -9.68 11.71
CA ASN A 419 -47.95 -10.75 11.32
C ASN A 419 -47.88 -11.86 12.37
N PHE A 420 -48.59 -11.64 13.47
CA PHE A 420 -49.21 -12.64 14.33
C PHE A 420 -50.54 -12.08 14.82
#